data_1c83fa9c8ef9addd09e78a56795cd4a0
#
_entry.id   1c83fa9c8ef9addd09e78a56795cd4a0
#
_cell.length_a   1.000
_cell.length_b   1.000
_cell.length_c   1.000
_cell.angle_alpha   90.00
_cell.angle_beta   90.00
_cell.angle_gamma   90.00
#
_symmetry.space_group_name_H-M   'P 1'
#
loop_
_entity.id
_entity.type
_entity.pdbx_description
1 polymer ?
#
loop_
_entity_poly.entity_id
_entity_poly.type
_entity_poly.pdbx_seq_one_letter_code
_entity_poly.pdbx_strand_id
1 'polypeptide(L)'
;MPVDDITAKYHFLSTDDTLAILDQEGRLKGYIEVTQPADESDDILSYDIVEGSRQKNHVECRTNRIHGKYYRFSGTAERGKGHEEKDSDYLRLAGSLDVVTVNAETGKESVLVMRLTFKSIGKGERPDE
;
A
#
# COMPACT_ATOMS: atom_id res chain seq x y z
N MET A 1 -17.10 14.18 -3.85
CA MET A 1 -15.97 14.98 -4.33
C MET A 1 -14.85 14.08 -4.79
N PRO A 2 -14.26 14.31 -5.95
CA PRO A 2 -13.13 13.51 -6.37
C PRO A 2 -11.94 13.75 -5.45
N VAL A 3 -11.12 12.73 -5.31
CA VAL A 3 -9.89 12.83 -4.53
C VAL A 3 -8.78 13.23 -5.48
N ASP A 4 -8.19 14.40 -5.27
CA ASP A 4 -7.20 14.96 -6.17
C ASP A 4 -5.76 14.63 -5.78
N ASP A 5 -5.53 14.22 -4.55
CA ASP A 5 -4.19 13.94 -4.03
C ASP A 5 -4.32 12.88 -2.95
N ILE A 6 -3.65 11.75 -3.16
CA ILE A 6 -3.70 10.64 -2.22
C ILE A 6 -2.39 10.48 -1.44
N THR A 7 -1.53 11.51 -1.45
CA THR A 7 -0.29 11.50 -0.68
C THR A 7 -0.58 11.29 0.78
N ALA A 8 -0.14 10.17 1.33
CA ALA A 8 -0.32 9.84 2.74
C ALA A 8 0.40 8.53 3.06
N LYS A 9 0.46 8.22 4.34
CA LYS A 9 0.82 6.89 4.80
C LYS A 9 -0.47 6.18 5.17
N TYR A 10 -0.54 4.91 4.85
CA TYR A 10 -1.72 4.08 5.06
C TYR A 10 -1.33 2.83 5.85
N HIS A 11 -2.26 2.33 6.64
CA HIS A 11 -2.11 0.99 7.21
C HIS A 11 -2.17 0.00 6.06
N PHE A 12 -1.34 -1.03 6.11
CA PHE A 12 -1.30 -2.02 5.05
C PHE A 12 -2.00 -3.31 5.51
N LEU A 13 -1.27 -4.42 5.59
CA LEU A 13 -1.91 -5.69 5.97
C LEU A 13 -2.09 -5.84 7.48
N SER A 14 -1.29 -5.16 8.26
CA SER A 14 -1.41 -5.15 9.71
C SER A 14 -1.09 -3.76 10.23
N THR A 15 -1.26 -3.56 11.54
CA THR A 15 -0.95 -2.26 12.15
C THR A 15 0.55 -1.96 12.14
N ASP A 16 1.38 -2.99 11.98
CA ASP A 16 2.83 -2.81 11.92
C ASP A 16 3.34 -2.57 10.50
N ASP A 17 2.48 -2.73 9.51
CA ASP A 17 2.84 -2.55 8.10
C ASP A 17 2.38 -1.17 7.62
N THR A 18 3.15 -0.60 6.70
CA THR A 18 2.85 0.74 6.19
C THR A 18 2.93 0.78 4.67
N LEU A 19 1.94 1.43 4.07
CA LEU A 19 1.97 1.78 2.65
C LEU A 19 2.11 3.30 2.57
N ALA A 20 3.24 3.78 2.05
CA ALA A 20 3.47 5.21 1.88
C ALA A 20 3.33 5.58 0.41
N ILE A 21 2.52 6.57 0.12
CA ILE A 21 2.27 7.03 -1.26
C ILE A 21 2.57 8.52 -1.36
N LEU A 22 3.30 8.88 -2.41
CA LEU A 22 3.49 10.26 -2.84
C LEU A 22 2.82 10.38 -4.21
N ASP A 23 1.80 11.21 -4.29
CA ASP A 23 1.03 11.44 -5.51
C ASP A 23 1.52 12.72 -6.17
N GLN A 24 2.16 12.57 -7.33
CA GLN A 24 2.67 13.68 -8.10
C GLN A 24 1.87 13.80 -9.40
N GLU A 25 0.73 14.45 -9.29
CA GLU A 25 -0.17 14.68 -10.43
C GLU A 25 -0.57 13.38 -11.14
N GLY A 26 -0.89 12.38 -10.35
CA GLY A 26 -1.32 11.09 -10.87
C GLY A 26 -0.19 10.07 -11.02
N ARG A 27 1.05 10.46 -10.80
CA ARG A 27 2.17 9.52 -10.72
C ARG A 27 2.37 9.15 -9.28
N LEU A 28 2.33 7.87 -8.99
CA LEU A 28 2.46 7.39 -7.62
C LEU A 28 3.84 6.82 -7.38
N LYS A 29 4.48 7.29 -6.31
CA LYS A 29 5.75 6.79 -5.83
C LYS A 29 5.58 6.42 -4.36
N GLY A 30 6.51 5.68 -3.83
CA GLY A 30 6.48 5.35 -2.42
C GLY A 30 6.96 3.95 -2.16
N TYR A 31 6.51 3.41 -1.03
CA TYR A 31 6.99 2.10 -0.61
C TYR A 31 5.98 1.40 0.28
N ILE A 32 6.17 0.10 0.42
CA ILE A 32 5.42 -0.72 1.37
C ILE A 32 6.44 -1.34 2.32
N GLU A 33 6.25 -1.12 3.63
CA GLU A 33 7.07 -1.74 4.65
C GLU A 33 6.27 -2.82 5.35
N VAL A 34 6.81 -4.03 5.39
CA VAL A 34 6.19 -5.16 6.09
C VAL A 34 7.17 -5.73 7.09
N THR A 35 6.65 -6.12 8.26
CA THR A 35 7.45 -6.72 9.32
C THR A 35 7.53 -8.22 9.11
N GLN A 36 8.74 -8.77 9.18
CA GLN A 36 8.94 -10.20 9.06
C GLN A 36 8.43 -10.96 10.27
N PRO A 37 8.05 -12.23 10.12
CA PRO A 37 7.70 -13.05 11.27
C PRO A 37 8.82 -13.14 12.28
N ALA A 38 8.45 -13.22 13.54
CA ALA A 38 9.39 -13.12 14.67
C ALA A 38 10.45 -14.21 14.73
N ASP A 39 10.21 -15.35 14.10
CA ASP A 39 11.17 -16.47 14.15
C ASP A 39 12.36 -16.28 13.19
N GLU A 40 12.28 -15.33 12.30
CA GLU A 40 13.36 -15.09 11.34
C GLU A 40 14.32 -14.02 11.82
N SER A 41 13.79 -12.84 12.02
CA SER A 41 14.52 -11.69 12.53
C SER A 41 13.50 -10.57 12.60
N ASP A 42 13.84 -9.51 13.32
CA ASP A 42 12.95 -8.34 13.41
C ASP A 42 13.10 -7.44 12.20
N ASP A 43 13.56 -7.97 11.08
CA ASP A 43 13.79 -7.19 9.88
C ASP A 43 12.51 -6.70 9.24
N ILE A 44 12.55 -5.47 8.80
CA ILE A 44 11.48 -4.87 8.03
C ILE A 44 11.86 -4.94 6.56
N LEU A 45 10.98 -5.49 5.73
CA LEU A 45 11.17 -5.48 4.29
C LEU A 45 10.50 -4.26 3.70
N SER A 46 11.23 -3.54 2.87
CA SER A 46 10.70 -2.37 2.18
C SER A 46 10.63 -2.66 0.68
N TYR A 47 9.41 -2.62 0.15
CA TYR A 47 9.15 -2.79 -1.28
C TYR A 47 8.93 -1.41 -1.88
N ASP A 48 9.64 -1.09 -2.95
CA ASP A 48 9.45 0.19 -3.63
C ASP A 48 8.34 0.08 -4.66
N ILE A 49 7.53 1.13 -4.77
CA ILE A 49 6.55 1.24 -5.85
C ILE A 49 7.31 1.61 -7.11
N VAL A 50 7.33 0.70 -8.09
CA VAL A 50 8.06 0.91 -9.35
C VAL A 50 7.16 1.38 -10.46
N GLU A 51 5.87 1.11 -10.37
CA GLU A 51 4.86 1.64 -11.27
C GLU A 51 3.64 2.01 -10.44
N GLY A 52 3.16 3.22 -10.62
CA GLY A 52 1.95 3.67 -9.92
C GLY A 52 1.31 4.82 -10.65
N SER A 53 -0.02 4.79 -10.72
CA SER A 53 -0.77 5.85 -11.38
C SER A 53 -2.13 6.03 -10.71
N ARG A 54 -2.63 7.25 -10.81
CA ARG A 54 -3.97 7.60 -10.39
C ARG A 54 -4.64 8.41 -11.50
N GLN A 55 -5.79 7.96 -11.93
CA GLN A 55 -6.63 8.70 -12.87
C GLN A 55 -7.96 8.97 -12.17
N LYS A 56 -8.21 10.22 -11.84
CA LYS A 56 -9.33 10.59 -10.98
C LYS A 56 -9.22 9.82 -9.66
N ASN A 57 -10.17 8.93 -9.38
CA ASN A 57 -10.15 8.13 -8.16
C ASN A 57 -9.57 6.73 -8.36
N HIS A 58 -9.27 6.35 -9.59
CA HIS A 58 -8.76 5.01 -9.87
C HIS A 58 -7.26 4.97 -9.60
N VAL A 59 -6.84 3.98 -8.81
CA VAL A 59 -5.46 3.83 -8.31
C VAL A 59 -4.92 2.47 -8.73
N GLU A 60 -3.73 2.47 -9.31
CA GLU A 60 -3.02 1.24 -9.63
C GLU A 60 -1.56 1.41 -9.26
N CYS A 61 -0.98 0.39 -8.64
CA CYS A 61 0.44 0.40 -8.35
C CYS A 61 1.00 -1.01 -8.26
N ARG A 62 2.30 -1.12 -8.46
CA ARG A 62 3.03 -2.38 -8.41
C ARG A 62 4.39 -2.12 -7.80
N THR A 63 4.86 -3.06 -6.98
CA THR A 63 6.16 -2.96 -6.33
C THR A 63 7.23 -3.74 -7.07
N ASN A 64 8.48 -3.52 -6.69
CA ASN A 64 9.58 -4.37 -7.09
C ASN A 64 9.42 -5.75 -6.44
N ARG A 65 10.24 -6.69 -6.87
CA ARG A 65 10.21 -8.06 -6.37
C ARG A 65 11.33 -8.26 -5.35
N ILE A 66 10.97 -8.80 -4.18
CA ILE A 66 11.94 -9.16 -3.14
C ILE A 66 11.68 -10.60 -2.74
N HIS A 67 12.70 -11.44 -2.78
CA HIS A 67 12.60 -12.87 -2.44
C HIS A 67 11.48 -13.56 -3.19
N GLY A 68 11.31 -13.21 -4.48
CA GLY A 68 10.30 -13.83 -5.32
C GLY A 68 8.88 -13.39 -5.04
N LYS A 69 8.69 -12.26 -4.36
CA LYS A 69 7.36 -11.79 -3.99
C LYS A 69 7.22 -10.31 -4.33
N TYR A 70 6.05 -9.91 -4.84
CA TYR A 70 5.74 -8.51 -5.04
C TYR A 70 4.24 -8.28 -4.86
N TYR A 71 3.87 -7.01 -4.74
CA TYR A 71 2.48 -6.60 -4.53
C TYR A 71 1.99 -5.79 -5.72
N ARG A 72 0.71 -5.96 -6.04
CA ARG A 72 0.07 -5.21 -7.10
C ARG A 72 -1.33 -4.83 -6.61
N PHE A 73 -1.63 -3.55 -6.60
CA PHE A 73 -2.91 -3.04 -6.12
C PHE A 73 -3.67 -2.35 -7.22
N SER A 74 -4.98 -2.56 -7.25
CA SER A 74 -5.89 -1.85 -8.15
C SER A 74 -7.17 -1.56 -7.37
N GLY A 75 -7.56 -0.30 -7.33
CA GLY A 75 -8.73 0.08 -6.56
C GLY A 75 -9.12 1.53 -6.76
N THR A 76 -9.86 2.04 -5.79
CA THR A 76 -10.43 3.38 -5.83
C THR A 76 -10.04 4.15 -4.58
N ALA A 77 -9.64 5.39 -4.76
CA ALA A 77 -9.39 6.31 -3.66
C ALA A 77 -10.71 6.97 -3.25
N GLU A 78 -10.96 7.05 -1.96
CA GLU A 78 -12.18 7.66 -1.45
C GLU A 78 -11.90 8.35 -0.12
N ARG A 79 -12.83 9.21 0.29
CA ARG A 79 -12.73 9.88 1.58
C ARG A 79 -13.20 8.95 2.68
N GLY A 80 -12.45 8.93 3.78
CA GLY A 80 -12.82 8.16 4.95
C GLY A 80 -13.61 9.00 5.95
N LYS A 81 -13.53 8.62 7.22
CA LYS A 81 -14.27 9.30 8.30
C LYS A 81 -13.56 10.53 8.85
N GLY A 82 -12.26 10.67 8.60
CA GLY A 82 -11.51 11.84 9.06
C GLY A 82 -11.91 13.11 8.32
N HIS A 83 -11.92 14.22 9.01
CA HIS A 83 -12.33 15.50 8.44
C HIS A 83 -11.16 16.27 7.82
N GLU A 84 -9.96 16.09 8.35
CA GLU A 84 -8.76 16.79 7.92
C GLU A 84 -7.62 15.82 7.70
N GLU A 85 -6.61 16.24 6.94
CA GLU A 85 -5.45 15.40 6.66
C GLU A 85 -4.74 14.88 7.90
N LYS A 86 -4.81 15.62 9.01
CA LYS A 86 -4.18 15.20 10.25
C LYS A 86 -4.97 14.11 10.98
N ASP A 87 -6.21 13.88 10.59
CA ASP A 87 -7.06 12.88 11.21
C ASP A 87 -6.79 11.51 10.60
N SER A 88 -6.86 10.47 11.42
CA SER A 88 -6.78 9.12 10.89
C SER A 88 -8.00 8.85 10.03
N ASP A 89 -7.85 7.94 9.07
CA ASP A 89 -8.92 7.56 8.15
C ASP A 89 -9.46 8.75 7.34
N TYR A 90 -8.57 9.67 6.98
CA TYR A 90 -8.93 10.78 6.12
C TYR A 90 -9.16 10.32 4.68
N LEU A 91 -8.33 9.39 4.21
CA LEU A 91 -8.42 8.80 2.88
C LEU A 91 -8.47 7.28 3.01
N ARG A 92 -9.10 6.65 2.04
CA ARG A 92 -9.16 5.20 1.94
C ARG A 92 -8.82 4.77 0.52
N LEU A 93 -8.10 3.66 0.41
CA LEU A 93 -7.86 3.00 -0.86
C LEU A 93 -8.54 1.65 -0.79
N ALA A 94 -9.64 1.50 -1.53
CA ALA A 94 -10.45 0.28 -1.51
C ALA A 94 -10.30 -0.47 -2.82
N GLY A 95 -9.98 -1.76 -2.76
CA GLY A 95 -9.84 -2.54 -3.98
C GLY A 95 -9.24 -3.91 -3.75
N SER A 96 -8.53 -4.38 -4.76
CA SER A 96 -7.91 -5.70 -4.76
C SER A 96 -6.41 -5.59 -4.66
N LEU A 97 -5.83 -6.34 -3.75
CA LEU A 97 -4.38 -6.49 -3.63
C LEU A 97 -4.00 -7.88 -4.09
N ASP A 98 -3.11 -7.95 -5.07
CA ASP A 98 -2.55 -9.22 -5.51
C ASP A 98 -1.20 -9.40 -4.81
N VAL A 99 -1.06 -10.50 -4.09
CA VAL A 99 0.22 -10.90 -3.52
C VAL A 99 0.76 -11.97 -4.46
N VAL A 100 1.78 -11.63 -5.23
CA VAL A 100 2.31 -12.52 -6.26
C VAL A 100 3.61 -13.14 -5.76
N THR A 101 3.66 -14.46 -5.79
CA THR A 101 4.84 -15.22 -5.39
C THR A 101 5.35 -15.97 -6.62
N VAL A 102 6.65 -15.83 -6.90
CA VAL A 102 7.29 -16.49 -8.04
C VAL A 102 8.17 -17.60 -7.52
N ASN A 103 7.94 -18.81 -8.01
CA ASN A 103 8.77 -19.96 -7.64
C ASN A 103 10.13 -19.84 -8.32
N ALA A 104 11.20 -19.85 -7.53
CA ALA A 104 12.55 -19.64 -8.03
C ALA A 104 13.02 -20.75 -8.96
N GLU A 105 12.49 -21.97 -8.79
CA GLU A 105 12.91 -23.12 -9.59
C GLU A 105 12.14 -23.24 -10.90
N THR A 106 10.84 -22.98 -10.87
CA THR A 106 9.97 -23.20 -12.04
C THR A 106 9.59 -21.91 -12.75
N GLY A 107 9.74 -20.76 -12.10
CA GLY A 107 9.28 -19.49 -12.62
C GLY A 107 7.78 -19.30 -12.58
N LYS A 108 7.05 -20.25 -12.02
CA LYS A 108 5.59 -20.14 -11.94
C LYS A 108 5.18 -19.13 -10.90
N GLU A 109 4.14 -18.38 -11.23
CA GLU A 109 3.57 -17.40 -10.33
C GLU A 109 2.33 -17.95 -9.65
N SER A 110 2.22 -17.65 -8.35
CA SER A 110 1.02 -17.92 -7.57
C SER A 110 0.49 -16.57 -7.11
N VAL A 111 -0.80 -16.34 -7.30
CA VAL A 111 -1.42 -15.06 -6.95
C VAL A 111 -2.47 -15.27 -5.87
N LEU A 112 -2.30 -14.57 -4.75
CA LEU A 112 -3.33 -14.50 -3.72
C LEU A 112 -4.01 -13.15 -3.88
N VAL A 113 -5.30 -13.16 -4.16
CA VAL A 113 -6.08 -11.93 -4.34
C VAL A 113 -6.83 -11.63 -3.05
N MET A 114 -6.63 -10.44 -2.53
CA MET A 114 -7.30 -9.99 -1.30
C MET A 114 -8.09 -8.73 -1.59
N ARG A 115 -9.35 -8.69 -1.20
CA ARG A 115 -10.14 -7.47 -1.28
C ARG A 115 -10.10 -6.80 0.08
N LEU A 116 -9.66 -5.55 0.09
CA LEU A 116 -9.47 -4.87 1.36
C LEU A 116 -9.48 -3.36 1.17
N THR A 117 -9.41 -2.65 2.29
CA THR A 117 -9.38 -1.19 2.30
C THR A 117 -8.20 -0.75 3.16
N PHE A 118 -7.35 0.10 2.59
CA PHE A 118 -6.25 0.71 3.33
C PHE A 118 -6.71 2.07 3.82
N LYS A 119 -6.61 2.31 5.13
CA LYS A 119 -7.00 3.59 5.73
C LYS A 119 -5.77 4.43 6.02
N SER A 120 -5.85 5.71 5.73
CA SER A 120 -4.71 6.59 5.96
C SER A 120 -4.44 6.78 7.45
N ILE A 121 -3.17 7.00 7.76
CA ILE A 121 -2.70 7.29 9.11
C ILE A 121 -2.68 8.81 9.26
N GLY A 122 -3.25 9.32 10.35
CA GLY A 122 -3.27 10.75 10.59
C GLY A 122 -1.86 11.30 10.80
N LYS A 123 -1.65 12.54 10.42
CA LYS A 123 -0.33 13.16 10.53
C LYS A 123 0.16 13.29 11.98
N GLY A 124 -0.76 13.37 12.93
CA GLY A 124 -0.40 13.39 14.34
C GLY A 124 -0.29 12.02 14.97
N GLU A 125 -0.61 10.98 14.22
CA GLU A 125 -0.62 9.61 14.71
C GLU A 125 0.73 8.96 14.40
N ARG A 126 1.26 8.23 15.37
CA ARG A 126 2.50 7.49 15.17
C ARG A 126 2.20 5.99 15.23
N PRO A 127 2.57 5.23 14.21
CA PRO A 127 2.28 3.80 14.19
C PRO A 127 2.92 3.01 15.32
N ASP A 128 3.99 3.55 15.93
CA ASP A 128 4.74 2.89 16.98
C ASP A 128 4.30 3.28 18.40
N GLU A 129 3.22 4.02 18.53
CA GLU A 129 2.69 4.43 19.82
C GLU A 129 1.42 3.72 20.23
#